data_ec4d994f2b213259ebbb050ef1a518e4
#
_entry.id   ec4d994f2b213259ebbb050ef1a518e4
#
_cell.length_a   1.000
_cell.length_b   1.000
_cell.length_c   1.000
_cell.angle_alpha   90.00
_cell.angle_beta   90.00
_cell.angle_gamma   90.00
#
_symmetry.space_group_name_H-M   'P 1'
#
loop_
_entity.id
_entity.type
_entity.pdbx_description
1 polymer ?
#
loop_
_entity_poly.entity_id
_entity_poly.type
_entity_poly.pdbx_seq_one_letter_code
_entity_poly.pdbx_strand_id
1 'polypeptide(L)'
;METYSDRFCHDLPTQPVLSYKILVTGATGYIGGELIPELLARGYQVRCMVRSFSPEYKKRWPEVEIVVADVLKPADLKIALAGIHCAYYLIHSLHLGKKIFKELDNQAAINFRKAAEENNLERIIYLGGMGNPNTSLSDHLRSRFMVAEELKKGKTPVTFLKAAVIIGSGSTSYKIIYHLVRNCPVFIFPQRANAKCQPIAIRDVIKYLVGSLETVETTGKAYDIGGQDIYTYQKMLKIQAEVLGRKRFFIPSFFSIINIYARIASLLTPVPYKLTKSLMESCGNDVVCQNNDIKKLIPFQPLTYKEALIKALSRKSQREVFRDKQ
;
A
#
# COMPACT_ATOMS: atom_id res chain seq x y z
N MET A 1 -2.65 -7.87 24.70
CA MET A 1 -3.44 -6.73 24.15
C MET A 1 -2.46 -5.63 23.78
N GLU A 2 -2.48 -5.13 22.54
CA GLU A 2 -1.73 -3.92 22.20
C GLU A 2 -2.38 -2.75 22.95
N THR A 3 -1.59 -1.97 23.67
CA THR A 3 -2.10 -0.77 24.34
C THR A 3 -2.36 0.33 23.32
N TYR A 4 -3.15 1.37 23.67
CA TYR A 4 -3.42 2.50 22.77
C TYR A 4 -2.11 3.19 22.34
N SER A 5 -1.11 3.24 23.23
CA SER A 5 0.23 3.80 22.95
C SER A 5 1.03 3.01 21.88
N ASP A 6 0.66 1.77 21.59
CA ASP A 6 1.32 0.94 20.57
C ASP A 6 0.75 1.20 19.17
N ARG A 7 -0.35 1.95 19.07
CA ARG A 7 -1.03 2.28 17.81
C ARG A 7 -0.27 3.34 17.02
N PHE A 8 -0.33 3.24 15.69
CA PHE A 8 0.37 4.16 14.80
C PHE A 8 -0.17 5.58 14.86
N CYS A 9 -1.48 5.72 15.06
CA CYS A 9 -2.18 6.99 14.99
C CYS A 9 -2.46 7.62 16.36
N HIS A 10 -1.87 7.10 17.47
CA HIS A 10 -2.09 7.63 18.81
C HIS A 10 -1.66 9.10 18.96
N ASP A 11 -0.62 9.51 18.22
CA ASP A 11 -0.05 10.86 18.22
C ASP A 11 -0.48 11.72 17.02
N LEU A 12 -1.48 11.26 16.24
CA LEU A 12 -1.96 12.00 15.09
C LEU A 12 -2.82 13.20 15.54
N PRO A 13 -2.49 14.44 15.12
CA PRO A 13 -3.14 15.65 15.65
C PRO A 13 -4.54 15.90 15.09
N THR A 14 -4.95 15.13 14.07
CA THR A 14 -6.28 15.23 13.44
C THR A 14 -7.38 14.69 14.35
N GLN A 15 -8.62 15.14 14.15
CA GLN A 15 -9.76 14.76 14.99
C GLN A 15 -10.73 13.84 14.21
N PRO A 16 -11.18 12.71 14.82
CA PRO A 16 -12.10 11.79 14.18
C PRO A 16 -13.51 12.37 14.05
N VAL A 17 -14.17 12.04 12.95
CA VAL A 17 -15.61 12.33 12.71
C VAL A 17 -16.40 11.09 13.11
N LEU A 18 -16.77 10.99 14.40
CA LEU A 18 -17.33 9.77 15.00
C LEU A 18 -18.69 9.32 14.43
N SER A 19 -19.43 10.22 13.77
CA SER A 19 -20.68 9.87 13.08
C SER A 19 -20.44 9.03 11.82
N TYR A 20 -19.20 8.97 11.32
CA TYR A 20 -18.89 8.29 10.07
C TYR A 20 -18.82 6.78 10.25
N LYS A 21 -19.50 6.08 9.33
CA LYS A 21 -19.32 4.64 9.09
C LYS A 21 -18.43 4.44 7.87
N ILE A 22 -17.36 3.68 8.04
CA ILE A 22 -16.26 3.57 7.08
C ILE A 22 -16.26 2.19 6.44
N LEU A 23 -16.27 2.12 5.10
CA LEU A 23 -16.01 0.88 4.38
C LEU A 23 -14.51 0.74 4.10
N VAL A 24 -13.94 -0.42 4.45
CA VAL A 24 -12.57 -0.80 4.03
C VAL A 24 -12.66 -1.93 3.03
N THR A 25 -12.39 -1.64 1.74
CA THR A 25 -12.18 -2.67 0.72
C THR A 25 -10.74 -3.18 0.79
N GLY A 26 -10.48 -4.41 0.32
CA GLY A 26 -9.14 -4.99 0.47
C GLY A 26 -8.74 -5.20 1.93
N ALA A 27 -9.69 -5.37 2.82
CA ALA A 27 -9.53 -5.52 4.27
C ALA A 27 -8.58 -6.66 4.66
N THR A 28 -8.58 -7.76 3.91
CA THR A 28 -7.70 -8.92 4.13
C THR A 28 -6.27 -8.73 3.63
N GLY A 29 -6.02 -7.66 2.88
CA GLY A 29 -4.69 -7.27 2.41
C GLY A 29 -3.84 -6.65 3.53
N TYR A 30 -2.55 -6.42 3.23
CA TYR A 30 -1.62 -5.88 4.22
C TYR A 30 -2.03 -4.49 4.72
N ILE A 31 -2.32 -3.56 3.81
CA ILE A 31 -2.69 -2.18 4.17
C ILE A 31 -4.01 -2.15 4.93
N GLY A 32 -5.05 -2.81 4.41
CA GLY A 32 -6.35 -2.88 5.08
C GLY A 32 -6.26 -3.51 6.46
N GLY A 33 -5.46 -4.58 6.59
CA GLY A 33 -5.24 -5.26 7.87
C GLY A 33 -4.52 -4.44 8.93
N GLU A 34 -3.67 -3.46 8.54
CA GLU A 34 -3.03 -2.51 9.45
C GLU A 34 -3.92 -1.28 9.70
N LEU A 35 -4.76 -0.89 8.73
CA LEU A 35 -5.65 0.28 8.84
C LEU A 35 -6.83 0.06 9.78
N ILE A 36 -7.48 -1.10 9.69
CA ILE A 36 -8.70 -1.40 10.46
C ILE A 36 -8.52 -1.20 11.97
N PRO A 37 -7.47 -1.75 12.62
CA PRO A 37 -7.24 -1.53 14.05
C PRO A 37 -7.04 -0.07 14.43
N GLU A 38 -6.46 0.74 13.54
CA GLU A 38 -6.25 2.17 13.79
C GLU A 38 -7.58 2.95 13.71
N LEU A 39 -8.44 2.62 12.73
CA LEU A 39 -9.78 3.21 12.63
C LEU A 39 -10.64 2.89 13.86
N LEU A 40 -10.61 1.63 14.33
CA LEU A 40 -11.32 1.21 15.54
C LEU A 40 -10.79 1.95 16.79
N ALA A 41 -9.46 2.07 16.93
CA ALA A 41 -8.85 2.79 18.04
C ALA A 41 -9.18 4.30 18.04
N ARG A 42 -9.53 4.86 16.86
CA ARG A 42 -10.01 6.24 16.70
C ARG A 42 -11.52 6.37 16.90
N GLY A 43 -12.24 5.28 17.20
CA GLY A 43 -13.67 5.27 17.48
C GLY A 43 -14.59 5.17 16.27
N TYR A 44 -14.07 4.87 15.08
CA TYR A 44 -14.89 4.72 13.88
C TYR A 44 -15.67 3.41 13.86
N GLN A 45 -16.90 3.46 13.33
CA GLN A 45 -17.61 2.27 12.92
C GLN A 45 -17.05 1.76 11.59
N VAL A 46 -16.58 0.52 11.56
CA VAL A 46 -15.90 -0.05 10.39
C VAL A 46 -16.69 -1.22 9.82
N ARG A 47 -16.95 -1.17 8.50
CA ARG A 47 -17.40 -2.30 7.70
C ARG A 47 -16.23 -2.78 6.82
N CYS A 48 -15.96 -4.09 6.85
CA CYS A 48 -14.94 -4.73 6.01
C CYS A 48 -15.59 -5.46 4.84
N MET A 49 -15.20 -5.12 3.62
CA MET A 49 -15.60 -5.85 2.42
C MET A 49 -14.62 -6.99 2.15
N VAL A 50 -15.12 -8.21 2.10
CA VAL A 50 -14.37 -9.43 1.81
C VAL A 50 -15.02 -10.23 0.67
N ARG A 51 -14.24 -10.96 -0.13
CA ARG A 51 -14.79 -11.78 -1.23
C ARG A 51 -15.44 -13.08 -0.75
N SER A 52 -14.97 -13.60 0.37
CA SER A 52 -15.52 -14.80 1.02
C SER A 52 -15.44 -14.63 2.53
N PHE A 53 -16.43 -15.16 3.24
CA PHE A 53 -16.42 -15.14 4.70
C PHE A 53 -15.42 -16.16 5.26
N SER A 54 -14.75 -15.77 6.34
CA SER A 54 -13.97 -16.68 7.20
C SER A 54 -14.26 -16.33 8.67
N PRO A 55 -14.47 -17.34 9.53
CA PRO A 55 -14.62 -17.13 10.98
C PRO A 55 -13.43 -16.40 11.61
N GLU A 56 -12.23 -16.54 11.02
CA GLU A 56 -11.00 -15.85 11.46
C GLU A 56 -11.12 -14.34 11.38
N TYR A 57 -11.95 -13.80 10.50
CA TYR A 57 -12.16 -12.35 10.42
C TYR A 57 -12.90 -11.82 11.64
N LYS A 58 -13.88 -12.56 12.16
CA LYS A 58 -14.58 -12.21 13.42
C LYS A 58 -13.67 -12.32 14.64
N LYS A 59 -12.78 -13.33 14.68
CA LYS A 59 -11.76 -13.42 15.74
C LYS A 59 -10.77 -12.27 15.68
N ARG A 60 -10.35 -11.88 14.47
CA ARG A 60 -9.38 -10.80 14.26
C ARG A 60 -9.96 -9.43 14.55
N TRP A 61 -11.22 -9.22 14.20
CA TRP A 61 -11.93 -7.93 14.31
C TRP A 61 -13.34 -8.14 14.86
N PRO A 62 -13.49 -8.38 16.18
CA PRO A 62 -14.79 -8.69 16.77
C PRO A 62 -15.84 -7.59 16.57
N GLU A 63 -15.41 -6.33 16.60
CA GLU A 63 -16.27 -5.13 16.54
C GLU A 63 -16.60 -4.69 15.09
N VAL A 64 -15.99 -5.36 14.08
CA VAL A 64 -16.15 -4.97 12.68
C VAL A 64 -17.35 -5.66 12.05
N GLU A 65 -18.16 -4.90 11.32
CA GLU A 65 -19.16 -5.45 10.42
C GLU A 65 -18.48 -6.06 9.18
N ILE A 66 -18.76 -7.31 8.87
CA ILE A 66 -18.19 -8.01 7.72
C ILE A 66 -19.27 -8.17 6.66
N VAL A 67 -19.02 -7.64 5.46
CA VAL A 67 -19.88 -7.83 4.29
C VAL A 67 -19.15 -8.66 3.24
N VAL A 68 -19.82 -9.70 2.73
CA VAL A 68 -19.30 -10.50 1.60
C VAL A 68 -19.77 -9.84 0.31
N ALA A 69 -18.83 -9.36 -0.49
CA ALA A 69 -19.11 -8.68 -1.75
C ALA A 69 -17.92 -8.79 -2.73
N ASP A 70 -18.25 -8.94 -4.01
CA ASP A 70 -17.29 -8.88 -5.11
C ASP A 70 -17.41 -7.53 -5.83
N VAL A 71 -16.29 -6.82 -5.93
CA VAL A 71 -16.23 -5.52 -6.62
C VAL A 71 -16.61 -5.60 -8.10
N LEU A 72 -16.55 -6.78 -8.71
CA LEU A 72 -16.98 -7.01 -10.09
C LEU A 72 -18.49 -7.20 -10.22
N LYS A 73 -19.24 -7.32 -9.12
CA LYS A 73 -20.67 -7.48 -9.07
C LYS A 73 -21.36 -6.20 -8.54
N PRO A 74 -22.00 -5.39 -9.40
CA PRO A 74 -22.65 -4.13 -8.97
C PRO A 74 -23.68 -4.31 -7.84
N ALA A 75 -24.45 -5.39 -7.86
CA ALA A 75 -25.45 -5.67 -6.82
C ALA A 75 -24.79 -5.85 -5.42
N ASP A 76 -23.67 -6.54 -5.35
CA ASP A 76 -22.93 -6.74 -4.11
C ASP A 76 -22.41 -5.39 -3.55
N LEU A 77 -21.95 -4.50 -4.43
CA LEU A 77 -21.45 -3.17 -4.05
C LEU A 77 -22.55 -2.26 -3.52
N LYS A 78 -23.76 -2.34 -4.08
CA LYS A 78 -24.90 -1.59 -3.57
C LYS A 78 -25.19 -1.94 -2.12
N ILE A 79 -25.12 -3.22 -1.75
CA ILE A 79 -25.30 -3.67 -0.36
C ILE A 79 -24.11 -3.25 0.51
N ALA A 80 -22.89 -3.44 0.00
CA ALA A 80 -21.67 -3.14 0.76
C ALA A 80 -21.55 -1.66 1.12
N LEU A 81 -22.01 -0.76 0.26
CA LEU A 81 -21.95 0.68 0.43
C LEU A 81 -23.16 1.31 1.12
N ALA A 82 -24.24 0.56 1.34
CA ALA A 82 -25.45 1.07 2.00
C ALA A 82 -25.14 1.61 3.40
N GLY A 83 -25.46 2.89 3.65
CA GLY A 83 -25.23 3.59 4.90
C GLY A 83 -23.75 3.85 5.23
N ILE A 84 -22.87 3.83 4.24
CA ILE A 84 -21.46 4.19 4.38
C ILE A 84 -21.27 5.67 4.04
N HIS A 85 -20.48 6.39 4.84
CA HIS A 85 -20.10 7.79 4.60
C HIS A 85 -18.83 7.89 3.76
N CYS A 86 -17.77 7.17 4.15
CA CYS A 86 -16.50 7.18 3.44
C CYS A 86 -15.99 5.76 3.18
N ALA A 87 -15.30 5.57 2.06
CA ALA A 87 -14.72 4.27 1.72
C ALA A 87 -13.22 4.36 1.38
N TYR A 88 -12.45 3.41 1.90
CA TYR A 88 -11.09 3.14 1.46
C TYR A 88 -11.11 2.14 0.30
N TYR A 89 -10.64 2.58 -0.86
CA TYR A 89 -10.47 1.71 -2.02
C TYR A 89 -9.03 1.17 -2.04
N LEU A 90 -8.83 -0.07 -1.53
CA LEU A 90 -7.52 -0.72 -1.39
C LEU A 90 -7.41 -2.01 -2.21
N ILE A 91 -8.28 -2.18 -3.21
CA ILE A 91 -8.30 -3.37 -4.07
C ILE A 91 -7.31 -3.23 -5.22
N HIS A 92 -6.67 -4.34 -5.57
CA HIS A 92 -5.94 -4.49 -6.82
C HIS A 92 -5.76 -5.96 -7.21
N SER A 93 -5.68 -6.22 -8.53
CA SER A 93 -5.66 -7.57 -9.10
C SER A 93 -4.28 -8.00 -9.62
N LEU A 94 -3.19 -7.41 -9.11
CA LEU A 94 -1.82 -7.60 -9.61
C LEU A 94 -1.37 -9.08 -9.71
N HIS A 95 -2.02 -9.97 -8.93
CA HIS A 95 -1.72 -11.41 -8.94
C HIS A 95 -2.18 -12.15 -10.21
N LEU A 96 -3.09 -11.56 -11.01
CA LEU A 96 -3.77 -12.25 -12.11
C LEU A 96 -3.03 -12.20 -13.47
N GLY A 97 -1.95 -11.41 -13.60
CA GLY A 97 -1.15 -11.28 -14.82
C GLY A 97 -1.53 -10.11 -15.73
N LYS A 98 -0.59 -9.68 -16.63
CA LYS A 98 -0.54 -8.33 -17.22
C LYS A 98 -1.77 -7.84 -17.98
N LYS A 99 -2.45 -8.66 -18.78
CA LYS A 99 -3.65 -8.23 -19.53
C LYS A 99 -4.89 -8.22 -18.66
N ILE A 100 -5.10 -9.29 -17.93
CA ILE A 100 -6.31 -9.53 -17.13
C ILE A 100 -6.44 -8.54 -15.99
N PHE A 101 -5.35 -8.20 -15.27
CA PHE A 101 -5.46 -7.30 -14.13
C PHE A 101 -5.83 -5.86 -14.50
N LYS A 102 -5.39 -5.35 -15.67
CA LYS A 102 -5.75 -3.99 -16.12
C LYS A 102 -7.24 -3.85 -16.39
N GLU A 103 -7.81 -4.83 -17.07
CA GLU A 103 -9.23 -4.86 -17.41
C GLU A 103 -10.08 -5.01 -16.14
N LEU A 104 -9.70 -5.93 -15.25
CA LEU A 104 -10.42 -6.18 -14.00
C LEU A 104 -10.31 -5.01 -13.03
N ASP A 105 -9.11 -4.41 -12.88
CA ASP A 105 -8.93 -3.23 -12.01
C ASP A 105 -9.74 -2.05 -12.53
N ASN A 106 -9.81 -1.85 -13.86
CA ASN A 106 -10.63 -0.78 -14.45
C ASN A 106 -12.13 -1.05 -14.26
N GLN A 107 -12.60 -2.29 -14.55
CA GLN A 107 -14.00 -2.65 -14.34
C GLN A 107 -14.42 -2.54 -12.88
N ALA A 108 -13.56 -2.96 -11.96
CA ALA A 108 -13.78 -2.82 -10.53
C ALA A 108 -13.91 -1.34 -10.12
N ALA A 109 -13.09 -0.46 -10.67
CA ALA A 109 -13.18 0.98 -10.42
C ALA A 109 -14.46 1.59 -10.98
N ILE A 110 -14.89 1.19 -12.19
CA ILE A 110 -16.16 1.61 -12.80
C ILE A 110 -17.34 1.23 -11.91
N ASN A 111 -17.40 -0.04 -11.51
CA ASN A 111 -18.49 -0.56 -10.69
C ASN A 111 -18.53 0.15 -9.33
N PHE A 112 -17.36 0.30 -8.68
CA PHE A 112 -17.26 0.95 -7.37
C PHE A 112 -17.67 2.42 -7.44
N ARG A 113 -17.23 3.18 -8.45
CA ARG A 113 -17.60 4.57 -8.67
C ARG A 113 -19.12 4.72 -8.80
N LYS A 114 -19.75 3.93 -9.67
CA LYS A 114 -21.23 3.96 -9.86
C LYS A 114 -21.96 3.65 -8.57
N ALA A 115 -21.56 2.60 -7.86
CA ALA A 115 -22.19 2.22 -6.59
C ALA A 115 -21.95 3.27 -5.48
N ALA A 116 -20.81 3.96 -5.48
CA ALA A 116 -20.53 5.07 -4.57
C ALA A 116 -21.47 6.26 -4.82
N GLU A 117 -21.73 6.60 -6.08
CA GLU A 117 -22.69 7.66 -6.46
C GLU A 117 -24.12 7.28 -6.07
N GLU A 118 -24.56 6.06 -6.38
CA GLU A 118 -25.91 5.56 -6.04
C GLU A 118 -26.18 5.54 -4.53
N ASN A 119 -25.14 5.34 -3.71
CA ASN A 119 -25.24 5.34 -2.26
C ASN A 119 -24.90 6.70 -1.62
N ASN A 120 -24.71 7.76 -2.42
CA ASN A 120 -24.35 9.11 -1.96
C ASN A 120 -23.13 9.13 -1.03
N LEU A 121 -22.08 8.36 -1.39
CA LEU A 121 -20.83 8.36 -0.64
C LEU A 121 -20.23 9.79 -0.62
N GLU A 122 -19.87 10.26 0.57
CA GLU A 122 -19.27 11.58 0.73
C GLU A 122 -17.82 11.61 0.20
N ARG A 123 -17.12 10.46 0.26
CA ARG A 123 -15.70 10.42 -0.09
C ARG A 123 -15.17 9.02 -0.36
N ILE A 124 -14.25 8.93 -1.33
CA ILE A 124 -13.40 7.76 -1.56
C ILE A 124 -11.95 8.15 -1.23
N ILE A 125 -11.24 7.34 -0.44
CA ILE A 125 -9.80 7.46 -0.21
C ILE A 125 -9.11 6.31 -0.93
N TYR A 126 -8.30 6.63 -1.92
CA TYR A 126 -7.59 5.66 -2.74
C TYR A 126 -6.08 5.72 -2.49
N LEU A 127 -5.47 4.57 -2.21
CA LEU A 127 -4.01 4.42 -2.12
C LEU A 127 -3.49 3.76 -3.40
N GLY A 128 -2.71 4.50 -4.18
CA GLY A 128 -2.09 4.01 -5.40
C GLY A 128 -0.58 4.17 -5.43
N GLY A 129 0.00 3.97 -6.62
CA GLY A 129 1.45 4.11 -6.84
C GLY A 129 1.85 5.53 -7.19
N MET A 130 3.07 5.90 -6.79
CA MET A 130 3.71 7.15 -7.16
C MET A 130 4.42 7.00 -8.51
N GLY A 131 4.47 8.08 -9.28
CA GLY A 131 5.17 8.19 -10.56
C GLY A 131 4.67 9.39 -11.35
N ASN A 132 5.38 9.76 -12.40
CA ASN A 132 4.96 10.83 -13.30
C ASN A 132 4.17 10.23 -14.48
N PRO A 133 2.86 10.50 -14.63
CA PRO A 133 2.04 9.96 -15.72
C PRO A 133 2.52 10.38 -17.12
N ASN A 134 3.29 11.46 -17.23
CA ASN A 134 3.86 11.96 -18.49
C ASN A 134 5.13 11.21 -18.93
N THR A 135 5.61 10.24 -18.14
CA THR A 135 6.76 9.40 -18.48
C THR A 135 6.32 7.98 -18.85
N SER A 136 7.25 7.18 -19.39
CA SER A 136 6.99 5.75 -19.64
C SER A 136 6.89 4.98 -18.33
N LEU A 137 5.68 4.92 -17.77
CA LEU A 137 5.41 4.15 -16.56
C LEU A 137 5.36 2.65 -16.84
N SER A 138 5.78 1.86 -15.85
CA SER A 138 5.52 0.42 -15.84
C SER A 138 4.01 0.13 -15.90
N ASP A 139 3.64 -1.04 -16.40
CA ASP A 139 2.23 -1.47 -16.49
C ASP A 139 1.53 -1.42 -15.14
N HIS A 140 2.24 -1.75 -14.08
CA HIS A 140 1.74 -1.68 -12.71
C HIS A 140 1.39 -0.25 -12.28
N LEU A 141 2.30 0.70 -12.45
CA LEU A 141 2.07 2.10 -12.09
C LEU A 141 0.97 2.72 -12.95
N ARG A 142 0.97 2.42 -14.26
CA ARG A 142 -0.06 2.88 -15.19
C ARG A 142 -1.47 2.42 -14.76
N SER A 143 -1.64 1.15 -14.38
CA SER A 143 -2.93 0.64 -13.90
C SER A 143 -3.41 1.42 -12.67
N ARG A 144 -2.51 1.79 -11.75
CA ARG A 144 -2.87 2.58 -10.56
C ARG A 144 -3.40 3.96 -10.90
N PHE A 145 -2.77 4.62 -11.89
CA PHE A 145 -3.27 5.91 -12.37
C PHE A 145 -4.61 5.76 -13.10
N MET A 146 -4.80 4.72 -13.93
CA MET A 146 -6.07 4.46 -14.61
C MET A 146 -7.23 4.25 -13.60
N VAL A 147 -7.00 3.52 -12.53
CA VAL A 147 -7.99 3.36 -11.43
C VAL A 147 -8.32 4.70 -10.79
N ALA A 148 -7.31 5.53 -10.48
CA ALA A 148 -7.53 6.85 -9.90
C ALA A 148 -8.38 7.74 -10.82
N GLU A 149 -8.03 7.80 -12.12
CA GLU A 149 -8.76 8.58 -13.11
C GLU A 149 -10.18 8.06 -13.31
N GLU A 150 -10.40 6.74 -13.30
CA GLU A 150 -11.74 6.18 -13.39
C GLU A 150 -12.61 6.53 -12.17
N LEU A 151 -12.07 6.42 -10.96
CA LEU A 151 -12.79 6.78 -9.74
C LEU A 151 -13.16 8.28 -9.73
N LYS A 152 -12.28 9.16 -10.22
CA LYS A 152 -12.49 10.61 -10.28
C LYS A 152 -13.57 11.06 -11.29
N LYS A 153 -13.95 10.23 -12.26
CA LYS A 153 -15.03 10.57 -13.22
C LYS A 153 -16.38 10.72 -12.56
N GLY A 154 -16.53 10.24 -11.32
CA GLY A 154 -17.77 10.28 -10.58
C GLY A 154 -18.00 11.57 -9.83
N LYS A 155 -19.20 11.68 -9.24
CA LYS A 155 -19.58 12.80 -8.38
C LYS A 155 -18.97 12.72 -6.99
N THR A 156 -18.67 11.49 -6.51
CA THR A 156 -18.05 11.27 -5.20
C THR A 156 -16.60 11.75 -5.21
N PRO A 157 -16.21 12.69 -4.34
CA PRO A 157 -14.83 13.18 -4.29
C PRO A 157 -13.82 12.08 -3.95
N VAL A 158 -12.67 12.06 -4.65
CA VAL A 158 -11.62 11.06 -4.46
C VAL A 158 -10.36 11.71 -3.92
N THR A 159 -9.95 11.33 -2.71
CA THR A 159 -8.60 11.63 -2.21
C THR A 159 -7.66 10.55 -2.70
N PHE A 160 -6.68 10.93 -3.50
CA PHE A 160 -5.70 10.01 -4.07
C PHE A 160 -4.34 10.15 -3.40
N LEU A 161 -3.95 9.18 -2.58
CA LEU A 161 -2.62 9.10 -1.98
C LEU A 161 -1.70 8.25 -2.86
N LYS A 162 -0.59 8.84 -3.30
CA LYS A 162 0.41 8.18 -4.15
C LYS A 162 1.64 7.82 -3.31
N ALA A 163 1.91 6.54 -3.14
CA ALA A 163 3.05 6.02 -2.40
C ALA A 163 4.08 5.35 -3.31
N ALA A 164 5.35 5.48 -2.95
CA ALA A 164 6.43 4.70 -3.54
C ALA A 164 6.50 3.29 -2.90
N VAL A 165 7.70 2.79 -2.60
CA VAL A 165 7.90 1.49 -1.94
C VAL A 165 7.50 1.57 -0.47
N ILE A 166 6.49 0.79 -0.09
CA ILE A 166 6.02 0.71 1.31
C ILE A 166 6.86 -0.33 2.06
N ILE A 167 7.43 0.09 3.19
CA ILE A 167 8.29 -0.72 4.07
C ILE A 167 7.49 -1.22 5.27
N GLY A 168 7.40 -2.54 5.39
CA GLY A 168 6.72 -3.21 6.50
C GLY A 168 6.70 -4.73 6.32
N SER A 169 6.58 -5.48 7.40
CA SER A 169 6.75 -6.95 7.42
C SER A 169 5.83 -7.74 6.47
N GLY A 170 4.64 -7.20 6.16
CA GLY A 170 3.68 -7.80 5.23
C GLY A 170 3.76 -7.26 3.80
N SER A 171 4.52 -6.18 3.54
CA SER A 171 4.65 -5.59 2.21
C SER A 171 5.38 -6.50 1.24
N THR A 172 4.82 -6.69 0.04
CA THR A 172 5.45 -7.51 -1.01
C THR A 172 6.80 -6.94 -1.45
N SER A 173 6.88 -5.61 -1.64
CA SER A 173 8.13 -4.94 -2.03
C SER A 173 9.21 -5.11 -0.96
N TYR A 174 8.86 -4.97 0.33
CA TYR A 174 9.80 -5.22 1.41
C TYR A 174 10.23 -6.69 1.48
N LYS A 175 9.31 -7.64 1.29
CA LYS A 175 9.65 -9.08 1.24
C LYS A 175 10.69 -9.38 0.15
N ILE A 176 10.54 -8.79 -1.03
CA ILE A 176 11.53 -8.93 -2.11
C ILE A 176 12.89 -8.40 -1.65
N ILE A 177 12.96 -7.15 -1.17
CA ILE A 177 14.20 -6.52 -0.68
C ILE A 177 14.84 -7.36 0.42
N TYR A 178 14.08 -7.76 1.43
CA TYR A 178 14.55 -8.55 2.57
C TYR A 178 15.16 -9.89 2.14
N HIS A 179 14.41 -10.69 1.36
CA HIS A 179 14.86 -12.03 0.98
C HIS A 179 16.01 -11.98 -0.04
N LEU A 180 16.02 -11.02 -0.96
CA LEU A 180 17.15 -10.80 -1.84
C LEU A 180 18.42 -10.51 -1.05
N VAL A 181 18.36 -9.56 -0.12
CA VAL A 181 19.52 -9.21 0.69
C VAL A 181 19.94 -10.37 1.61
N ARG A 182 18.99 -11.14 2.14
CA ARG A 182 19.29 -12.29 2.98
C ARG A 182 19.97 -13.42 2.21
N ASN A 183 19.52 -13.72 0.99
CA ASN A 183 19.84 -14.95 0.27
C ASN A 183 20.87 -14.73 -0.87
N CYS A 184 21.02 -13.50 -1.39
CA CYS A 184 21.93 -13.21 -2.50
C CYS A 184 23.19 -12.50 -2.01
N PRO A 185 24.40 -13.10 -2.12
CA PRO A 185 25.63 -12.46 -1.68
C PRO A 185 26.14 -11.40 -2.66
N VAL A 186 25.81 -11.52 -3.95
CA VAL A 186 26.28 -10.64 -5.03
C VAL A 186 25.12 -10.06 -5.79
N PHE A 187 25.10 -8.75 -5.94
CA PHE A 187 24.13 -8.01 -6.74
C PHE A 187 24.78 -7.44 -7.99
N ILE A 188 24.21 -7.74 -9.15
CA ILE A 188 24.64 -7.17 -10.42
C ILE A 188 23.66 -6.06 -10.76
N PHE A 189 24.14 -4.81 -10.81
CA PHE A 189 23.30 -3.63 -11.07
C PHE A 189 23.60 -3.03 -12.44
N PRO A 190 22.57 -2.80 -13.28
CA PRO A 190 22.75 -2.00 -14.49
C PRO A 190 23.24 -0.60 -14.13
N GLN A 191 24.28 -0.11 -14.84
CA GLN A 191 24.81 1.25 -14.60
C GLN A 191 23.75 2.36 -14.71
N ARG A 192 22.69 2.13 -15.50
CA ARG A 192 21.58 3.06 -15.68
C ARG A 192 20.47 2.92 -14.62
N ALA A 193 20.60 2.02 -13.65
CA ALA A 193 19.62 1.82 -12.57
C ALA A 193 19.76 2.88 -11.46
N ASN A 194 19.77 4.16 -11.85
CA ASN A 194 19.88 5.31 -10.95
C ASN A 194 18.52 5.91 -10.55
N ALA A 195 17.43 5.23 -10.90
CA ALA A 195 16.10 5.70 -10.52
C ALA A 195 15.98 5.87 -9.00
N LYS A 196 15.42 7.01 -8.61
CA LYS A 196 15.26 7.42 -7.22
C LYS A 196 13.93 6.95 -6.67
N CYS A 197 13.95 6.48 -5.44
CA CYS A 197 12.78 6.08 -4.69
C CYS A 197 12.76 6.81 -3.36
N GLN A 198 11.56 7.24 -2.94
CA GLN A 198 11.30 7.78 -1.61
C GLN A 198 10.46 6.76 -0.84
N PRO A 199 11.08 5.74 -0.22
CA PRO A 199 10.35 4.69 0.50
C PRO A 199 9.62 5.26 1.70
N ILE A 200 8.49 4.64 2.05
CA ILE A 200 7.65 5.08 3.17
C ILE A 200 7.35 3.91 4.10
N ALA A 201 7.40 4.13 5.42
CA ALA A 201 7.03 3.12 6.40
C ALA A 201 5.51 2.86 6.37
N ILE A 202 5.10 1.62 6.63
CA ILE A 202 3.67 1.27 6.77
C ILE A 202 2.98 2.14 7.82
N ARG A 203 3.64 2.44 8.97
CA ARG A 203 3.14 3.34 9.99
C ARG A 203 2.71 4.68 9.39
N ASP A 204 3.57 5.26 8.57
CA ASP A 204 3.36 6.59 8.01
C ASP A 204 2.28 6.59 6.92
N VAL A 205 2.19 5.49 6.13
CA VAL A 205 1.07 5.28 5.19
C VAL A 205 -0.26 5.26 5.93
N ILE A 206 -0.35 4.53 7.04
CA ILE A 206 -1.57 4.45 7.84
C ILE A 206 -1.91 5.82 8.45
N LYS A 207 -0.93 6.56 8.97
CA LYS A 207 -1.13 7.94 9.45
C LYS A 207 -1.70 8.85 8.37
N TYR A 208 -1.18 8.78 7.13
CA TYR A 208 -1.73 9.57 6.03
C TYR A 208 -3.13 9.12 5.62
N LEU A 209 -3.43 7.81 5.63
CA LEU A 209 -4.77 7.31 5.34
C LEU A 209 -5.79 7.81 6.37
N VAL A 210 -5.51 7.64 7.66
CA VAL A 210 -6.38 8.10 8.75
C VAL A 210 -6.46 9.63 8.78
N GLY A 211 -5.33 10.33 8.75
CA GLY A 211 -5.30 11.79 8.75
C GLY A 211 -6.04 12.40 7.55
N SER A 212 -5.95 11.75 6.37
CA SER A 212 -6.73 12.19 5.20
C SER A 212 -8.23 12.05 5.42
N LEU A 213 -8.71 11.03 6.10
CA LEU A 213 -10.13 10.89 6.47
C LEU A 213 -10.58 12.05 7.37
N GLU A 214 -9.73 12.46 8.29
CA GLU A 214 -9.99 13.45 9.34
C GLU A 214 -9.72 14.90 8.92
N THR A 215 -9.12 15.12 7.72
CA THR A 215 -8.78 16.43 7.19
C THR A 215 -9.59 16.71 5.94
N VAL A 216 -10.62 17.57 6.06
CA VAL A 216 -11.57 17.87 4.98
C VAL A 216 -10.88 18.51 3.77
N GLU A 217 -9.82 19.28 3.98
CA GLU A 217 -9.04 19.97 2.94
C GLU A 217 -8.36 19.00 1.97
N THR A 218 -8.25 17.72 2.33
CA THR A 218 -7.69 16.67 1.47
C THR A 218 -8.73 16.08 0.51
N THR A 219 -10.01 16.42 0.67
CA THR A 219 -11.12 15.90 -0.13
C THR A 219 -10.98 16.27 -1.61
N GLY A 220 -11.11 15.29 -2.49
CA GLY A 220 -11.06 15.48 -3.94
C GLY A 220 -9.67 15.78 -4.51
N LYS A 221 -8.61 15.71 -3.71
CA LYS A 221 -7.24 16.08 -4.10
C LYS A 221 -6.30 14.88 -4.17
N ALA A 222 -5.20 15.04 -4.89
CA ALA A 222 -4.14 14.03 -5.01
C ALA A 222 -2.86 14.51 -4.30
N TYR A 223 -2.26 13.60 -3.53
CA TYR A 223 -1.05 13.89 -2.76
C TYR A 223 0.00 12.80 -2.91
N ASP A 224 1.25 13.21 -2.99
CA ASP A 224 2.39 12.31 -2.85
C ASP A 224 2.67 12.08 -1.37
N ILE A 225 2.86 10.81 -0.98
CA ILE A 225 3.25 10.43 0.38
C ILE A 225 4.56 9.66 0.37
N GLY A 226 5.55 10.14 1.10
CA GLY A 226 6.89 9.57 1.18
C GLY A 226 7.49 9.67 2.58
N GLY A 227 8.49 8.82 2.84
CA GLY A 227 9.32 8.92 4.04
C GLY A 227 10.27 10.12 3.99
N GLN A 228 11.26 10.12 4.90
CA GLN A 228 12.23 11.21 4.96
C GLN A 228 13.27 11.13 3.85
N ASP A 229 13.69 9.92 3.48
CA ASP A 229 14.86 9.67 2.67
C ASP A 229 14.53 9.42 1.20
N ILE A 230 15.43 9.87 0.33
CA ILE A 230 15.40 9.57 -1.11
C ILE A 230 16.67 8.79 -1.45
N TYR A 231 16.52 7.58 -1.98
CA TYR A 231 17.63 6.71 -2.32
C TYR A 231 17.47 6.08 -3.71
N THR A 232 18.58 5.65 -4.31
CA THR A 232 18.54 4.68 -5.40
C THR A 232 18.23 3.29 -4.85
N TYR A 233 17.67 2.40 -5.68
CA TYR A 233 17.40 1.02 -5.26
C TYR A 233 18.67 0.29 -4.78
N GLN A 234 19.82 0.57 -5.40
CA GLN A 234 21.11 0.03 -4.94
C GLN A 234 21.42 0.50 -3.50
N LYS A 235 21.26 1.79 -3.20
CA LYS A 235 21.50 2.31 -1.84
C LYS A 235 20.53 1.71 -0.83
N MET A 236 19.26 1.51 -1.22
CA MET A 236 18.25 0.84 -0.37
C MET A 236 18.68 -0.59 -0.01
N LEU A 237 19.20 -1.38 -0.98
CA LEU A 237 19.71 -2.72 -0.70
C LEU A 237 20.96 -2.71 0.18
N LYS A 238 21.87 -1.72 0.02
CA LYS A 238 23.04 -1.55 0.91
C LYS A 238 22.62 -1.29 2.35
N ILE A 239 21.69 -0.35 2.57
CA ILE A 239 21.17 -0.06 3.91
C ILE A 239 20.46 -1.29 4.51
N GLN A 240 19.68 -2.03 3.71
CA GLN A 240 19.06 -3.28 4.17
C GLN A 240 20.12 -4.32 4.57
N ALA A 241 21.24 -4.40 3.85
CA ALA A 241 22.35 -5.30 4.18
C ALA A 241 23.01 -4.91 5.50
N GLU A 242 23.24 -3.63 5.73
CA GLU A 242 23.75 -3.08 6.99
C GLU A 242 22.81 -3.44 8.17
N VAL A 243 21.51 -3.23 8.02
CA VAL A 243 20.50 -3.55 9.05
C VAL A 243 20.45 -5.06 9.35
N LEU A 244 20.69 -5.92 8.34
CA LEU A 244 20.78 -7.37 8.54
C LEU A 244 22.15 -7.87 9.02
N GLY A 245 23.14 -7.00 9.19
CA GLY A 245 24.52 -7.39 9.52
C GLY A 245 25.16 -8.28 8.43
N ARG A 246 24.81 -8.09 7.16
CA ARG A 246 25.27 -8.92 6.04
C ARG A 246 26.18 -8.13 5.10
N LYS A 247 27.38 -8.64 4.82
CA LYS A 247 28.25 -8.10 3.76
C LYS A 247 27.70 -8.55 2.40
N ARG A 248 27.51 -7.60 1.45
CA ARG A 248 27.00 -7.84 0.10
C ARG A 248 27.86 -7.11 -0.91
N PHE A 249 28.10 -7.75 -2.06
CA PHE A 249 28.90 -7.20 -3.16
C PHE A 249 27.97 -6.65 -4.24
N PHE A 250 28.29 -5.48 -4.77
CA PHE A 250 27.51 -4.79 -5.81
C PHE A 250 28.40 -4.57 -7.02
N ILE A 251 28.12 -5.29 -8.10
CA ILE A 251 28.92 -5.28 -9.34
C ILE A 251 28.15 -4.48 -10.39
N PRO A 252 28.74 -3.46 -11.03
CA PRO A 252 28.09 -2.75 -12.12
C PRO A 252 27.97 -3.65 -13.36
N SER A 253 26.90 -3.54 -14.11
CA SER A 253 26.67 -4.25 -15.37
C SER A 253 26.30 -3.28 -16.49
N PHE A 254 26.81 -3.53 -17.68
CA PHE A 254 26.43 -2.79 -18.89
C PHE A 254 25.09 -3.27 -19.47
N PHE A 255 24.64 -4.46 -19.07
CA PHE A 255 23.43 -5.09 -19.59
C PHE A 255 22.31 -5.08 -18.56
N SER A 256 21.09 -4.75 -19.02
CA SER A 256 19.86 -4.84 -18.22
C SER A 256 19.00 -6.00 -18.71
N ILE A 257 19.09 -7.15 -18.03
CA ILE A 257 18.32 -8.36 -18.36
C ILE A 257 17.29 -8.59 -17.24
N ILE A 258 16.28 -7.71 -17.21
CA ILE A 258 15.26 -7.69 -16.14
C ILE A 258 14.54 -9.03 -15.96
N ASN A 259 14.33 -9.77 -17.05
CA ASN A 259 13.68 -11.09 -16.99
C ASN A 259 14.52 -12.12 -16.22
N ILE A 260 15.86 -12.09 -16.37
CA ILE A 260 16.77 -12.98 -15.66
C ILE A 260 16.81 -12.58 -14.18
N TYR A 261 16.94 -11.28 -13.90
CA TYR A 261 16.92 -10.79 -12.52
C TYR A 261 15.60 -11.11 -11.80
N ALA A 262 14.47 -10.97 -12.49
CA ALA A 262 13.17 -11.31 -11.92
C ALA A 262 12.99 -12.83 -11.66
N ARG A 263 13.56 -13.69 -12.51
CA ARG A 263 13.58 -15.14 -12.27
C ARG A 263 14.44 -15.50 -11.06
N ILE A 264 15.66 -14.99 -10.99
CA ILE A 264 16.56 -15.20 -9.85
C ILE A 264 15.90 -14.68 -8.57
N ALA A 265 15.33 -13.48 -8.60
CA ALA A 265 14.63 -12.90 -7.46
C ALA A 265 13.43 -13.75 -7.02
N SER A 266 12.65 -14.30 -7.95
CA SER A 266 11.51 -15.17 -7.59
C SER A 266 11.93 -16.52 -7.01
N LEU A 267 13.12 -17.03 -7.33
CA LEU A 267 13.67 -18.23 -6.70
C LEU A 267 14.19 -17.96 -5.27
N LEU A 268 14.70 -16.76 -5.05
CA LEU A 268 15.28 -16.36 -3.76
C LEU A 268 14.28 -15.74 -2.78
N THR A 269 13.05 -15.48 -3.23
CA THR A 269 12.01 -14.80 -2.44
C THR A 269 10.69 -15.60 -2.47
N PRO A 270 9.83 -15.50 -1.45
CA PRO A 270 8.52 -16.16 -1.45
C PRO A 270 7.49 -15.39 -2.31
N VAL A 271 7.94 -14.68 -3.33
CA VAL A 271 7.09 -13.85 -4.20
C VAL A 271 7.05 -14.42 -5.60
N PRO A 272 5.87 -14.71 -6.18
CA PRO A 272 5.75 -15.28 -7.52
C PRO A 272 6.40 -14.42 -8.60
N TYR A 273 6.99 -15.09 -9.61
CA TYR A 273 7.73 -14.44 -10.71
C TYR A 273 6.98 -13.28 -11.37
N LYS A 274 5.68 -13.47 -11.70
CA LYS A 274 4.87 -12.44 -12.37
C LYS A 274 4.81 -11.14 -11.55
N LEU A 275 4.65 -11.26 -10.24
CA LEU A 275 4.58 -10.14 -9.32
C LEU A 275 5.96 -9.50 -9.12
N THR A 276 7.00 -10.32 -8.91
CA THR A 276 8.39 -9.87 -8.79
C THR A 276 8.81 -9.08 -10.02
N LYS A 277 8.54 -9.60 -11.23
CA LYS A 277 8.85 -8.93 -12.49
C LYS A 277 8.15 -7.57 -12.61
N SER A 278 6.84 -7.52 -12.33
CA SER A 278 6.07 -6.29 -12.41
C SER A 278 6.59 -5.19 -11.47
N LEU A 279 6.98 -5.58 -10.24
CA LEU A 279 7.55 -4.65 -9.27
C LEU A 279 8.97 -4.22 -9.65
N MET A 280 9.79 -5.12 -10.20
CA MET A 280 11.13 -4.78 -10.67
C MET A 280 11.11 -3.87 -11.91
N GLU A 281 10.15 -4.05 -12.82
CA GLU A 281 9.92 -3.12 -13.95
C GLU A 281 9.64 -1.70 -13.44
N SER A 282 8.97 -1.56 -12.30
CA SER A 282 8.68 -0.26 -11.68
C SER A 282 9.93 0.42 -11.11
N CYS A 283 11.01 -0.34 -10.80
CA CYS A 283 12.27 0.21 -10.30
C CYS A 283 13.05 1.03 -11.34
N GLY A 284 12.62 1.07 -12.58
CA GLY A 284 13.17 1.94 -13.63
C GLY A 284 12.60 3.37 -13.63
N ASN A 285 11.57 3.63 -12.84
CA ASN A 285 10.92 4.94 -12.75
C ASN A 285 11.32 5.65 -11.46
N ASP A 286 11.51 6.96 -11.54
CA ASP A 286 11.63 7.81 -10.36
C ASP A 286 10.29 7.87 -9.64
N VAL A 287 10.30 7.52 -8.35
CA VAL A 287 9.13 7.51 -7.48
C VAL A 287 9.43 8.33 -6.22
N VAL A 288 9.47 9.65 -6.42
CA VAL A 288 9.81 10.67 -5.41
C VAL A 288 8.69 11.68 -5.35
N CYS A 289 8.34 12.15 -4.16
CA CYS A 289 7.31 13.18 -3.97
C CYS A 289 7.68 14.45 -4.73
N GLN A 290 6.75 14.93 -5.54
CA GLN A 290 6.90 16.19 -6.28
C GLN A 290 6.48 17.41 -5.44
N ASN A 291 5.62 17.18 -4.43
CA ASN A 291 5.23 18.19 -3.47
C ASN A 291 5.13 17.59 -2.06
N ASN A 292 5.05 18.45 -1.05
CA ASN A 292 4.94 18.09 0.36
C ASN A 292 3.69 18.71 1.02
N ASP A 293 2.68 19.09 0.26
CA ASP A 293 1.53 19.82 0.78
C ASP A 293 0.74 19.05 1.83
N ILE A 294 0.68 17.72 1.69
CA ILE A 294 0.02 16.86 2.67
C ILE A 294 0.69 16.95 4.06
N LYS A 295 2.00 17.21 4.15
CA LYS A 295 2.71 17.34 5.42
C LYS A 295 2.29 18.57 6.21
N LYS A 296 1.77 19.60 5.54
CA LYS A 296 1.23 20.80 6.19
C LYS A 296 -0.17 20.52 6.75
N LEU A 297 -0.95 19.68 6.08
CA LEU A 297 -2.31 19.34 6.46
C LEU A 297 -2.34 18.24 7.54
N ILE A 298 -1.42 17.30 7.47
CA ILE A 298 -1.31 16.16 8.39
C ILE A 298 0.13 16.13 8.93
N PRO A 299 0.44 17.01 9.89
CA PRO A 299 1.80 17.18 10.39
C PRO A 299 2.20 16.04 11.35
N PHE A 300 3.20 15.28 10.96
CA PHE A 300 3.93 14.34 11.79
C PHE A 300 5.31 14.08 11.18
N GLN A 301 6.22 13.52 11.97
CA GLN A 301 7.55 13.15 11.50
C GLN A 301 7.52 11.72 10.91
N PRO A 302 7.67 11.56 9.58
CA PRO A 302 7.83 10.24 8.98
C PRO A 302 9.11 9.56 9.47
N LEU A 303 9.14 8.23 9.44
CA LEU A 303 10.35 7.46 9.76
C LEU A 303 11.39 7.59 8.64
N THR A 304 12.66 7.53 9.04
CA THR A 304 13.76 7.25 8.10
C THR A 304 13.62 5.84 7.53
N TYR A 305 14.23 5.60 6.38
CA TYR A 305 14.24 4.26 5.77
C TYR A 305 14.84 3.20 6.69
N LYS A 306 15.94 3.54 7.38
CA LYS A 306 16.59 2.64 8.33
C LYS A 306 15.69 2.28 9.52
N GLU A 307 15.02 3.24 10.10
CA GLU A 307 14.04 3.00 11.19
C GLU A 307 12.87 2.13 10.71
N ALA A 308 12.36 2.39 9.50
CA ALA A 308 11.29 1.59 8.90
C ALA A 308 11.71 0.13 8.74
N LEU A 309 12.95 -0.13 8.31
CA LEU A 309 13.51 -1.48 8.18
C LEU A 309 13.64 -2.19 9.54
N ILE A 310 14.16 -1.52 10.56
CA ILE A 310 14.31 -2.06 11.91
C ILE A 310 12.93 -2.44 12.47
N LYS A 311 11.93 -1.55 12.35
CA LYS A 311 10.56 -1.83 12.80
C LYS A 311 9.90 -2.99 12.02
N ALA A 312 10.18 -3.11 10.70
CA ALA A 312 9.66 -4.20 9.90
C ALA A 312 10.26 -5.56 10.31
N LEU A 313 11.53 -5.60 10.72
CA LEU A 313 12.20 -6.79 11.23
C LEU A 313 11.65 -7.22 12.60
N SER A 314 11.50 -6.29 13.55
CA SER A 314 10.99 -6.60 14.89
C SER A 314 9.56 -7.17 14.85
N ARG A 315 8.67 -6.58 14.04
CA ARG A 315 7.31 -7.10 13.85
C ARG A 315 7.27 -8.45 13.11
N LYS A 316 8.24 -8.73 12.25
CA LYS A 316 8.34 -10.04 11.59
C LYS A 316 8.70 -11.14 12.59
N SER A 317 9.70 -10.92 13.43
CA SER A 317 10.08 -11.90 14.47
C SER A 317 8.94 -12.17 15.45
N GLN A 318 8.18 -11.17 15.87
CA GLN A 318 7.00 -11.36 16.69
C GLN A 318 5.93 -12.23 15.99
N ARG A 319 5.64 -12.00 14.69
CA ARG A 319 4.65 -12.80 13.94
C ARG A 319 5.11 -14.25 13.71
N GLU A 320 6.40 -14.51 13.54
CA GLU A 320 6.95 -15.86 13.42
C GLU A 320 6.85 -16.62 14.75
N VAL A 321 7.19 -15.99 15.89
CA VAL A 321 7.04 -16.57 17.22
C VAL A 321 5.58 -16.93 17.56
N PHE A 322 4.60 -16.15 17.09
CA PHE A 322 3.18 -16.47 17.28
C PHE A 322 2.68 -17.60 16.37
N ARG A 323 3.28 -17.80 15.19
CA ARG A 323 2.93 -18.93 14.29
C ARG A 323 3.46 -20.26 14.79
N ASP A 324 4.62 -20.26 15.42
CA ASP A 324 5.24 -21.48 15.97
C ASP A 324 4.59 -21.94 17.29
N LYS A 325 3.65 -21.16 17.84
CA LYS A 325 2.90 -21.47 19.05
C LYS A 325 1.44 -21.88 18.79
N GLN A 326 1.02 -21.97 17.54
CA GLN A 326 -0.28 -22.48 17.08
C GLN A 326 -0.10 -23.78 16.29
#